data_12cee269f4b7110e3a11f4a131cd964f
#
_entry.id   12cee269f4b7110e3a11f4a131cd964f
#
_cell.length_a   1.000
_cell.length_b   1.000
_cell.length_c   1.000
_cell.angle_alpha   90.00
_cell.angle_beta   90.00
_cell.angle_gamma   90.00
#
_symmetry.space_group_name_H-M   'P 1'
#
loop_
_entity.id
_entity.type
_entity.pdbx_description
1 polymer ?
#
loop_
_entity_poly.entity_id
_entity_poly.type
_entity_poly.pdbx_seq_one_letter_code
_entity_poly.pdbx_strand_id
1 'polypeptide(L)'
;MRFRRRKQRTRAQQVRQWIWPESGWWRTFLYFWRKVWRLADSPHAIALGFAAGAFASFTPLWTLHFVVAALVAWALGGNILASAFGTAVGNPVTFPFIIPAIYETGVAIVGHGGALEDFDFWHSVTHGELAAIWPTWKPMAVGGPILGLIVGAICYFLVRATVSAYQDRRRARLVTPGAARAATLAPAAQVRGRDRAR
;
A
#
# COMPACT_ATOMS: atom_id res chain seq x y z
N MET A 1 44.28 9.16 4.54
CA MET A 1 43.01 8.40 4.60
C MET A 1 42.86 7.54 3.36
N ARG A 2 42.93 6.19 3.45
CA ARG A 2 42.81 5.30 2.30
C ARG A 2 41.33 5.04 2.03
N PHE A 3 40.77 5.59 0.95
CA PHE A 3 39.46 5.23 0.42
C PHE A 3 39.49 3.77 -0.03
N ARG A 4 38.86 2.86 0.73
CA ARG A 4 38.65 1.48 0.29
C ARG A 4 37.76 1.51 -0.95
N ARG A 5 38.29 1.18 -2.13
CA ARG A 5 37.50 0.95 -3.36
C ARG A 5 36.41 -0.07 -3.06
N ARG A 6 35.15 0.34 -3.17
CA ARG A 6 34.00 -0.57 -3.11
C ARG A 6 34.14 -1.57 -4.25
N LYS A 7 34.37 -2.86 -3.92
CA LYS A 7 34.34 -3.94 -4.92
C LYS A 7 33.02 -3.89 -5.67
N GLN A 8 33.09 -3.79 -7.00
CA GLN A 8 31.89 -3.89 -7.83
C GLN A 8 31.33 -5.31 -7.69
N ARG A 9 30.06 -5.39 -7.31
CA ARG A 9 29.35 -6.67 -7.11
C ARG A 9 29.07 -7.29 -8.47
N THR A 10 29.27 -8.61 -8.61
CA THR A 10 28.92 -9.35 -9.82
C THR A 10 27.39 -9.40 -10.00
N ARG A 11 26.92 -9.50 -11.28
CA ARG A 11 25.50 -9.55 -11.62
C ARG A 11 24.77 -10.67 -10.86
N ALA A 12 25.41 -11.83 -10.69
CA ALA A 12 24.86 -12.96 -9.91
C ALA A 12 24.64 -12.60 -8.43
N GLN A 13 25.52 -11.82 -7.80
CA GLN A 13 25.36 -11.36 -6.42
C GLN A 13 24.24 -10.30 -6.30
N GLN A 14 24.03 -9.49 -7.35
CA GLN A 14 22.92 -8.54 -7.39
C GLN A 14 21.56 -9.25 -7.48
N VAL A 15 21.45 -10.26 -8.37
CA VAL A 15 20.23 -11.08 -8.52
C VAL A 15 19.93 -11.85 -7.23
N ARG A 16 20.93 -12.50 -6.63
CA ARG A 16 20.77 -13.22 -5.35
C ARG A 16 20.29 -12.31 -4.22
N GLN A 17 20.78 -11.06 -4.14
CA GLN A 17 20.32 -10.09 -3.14
C GLN A 17 18.91 -9.57 -3.40
N TRP A 18 18.48 -9.59 -4.65
CA TRP A 18 17.11 -9.22 -5.03
C TRP A 18 16.10 -10.31 -4.59
N ILE A 19 16.48 -11.58 -4.71
CA ILE A 19 15.67 -12.73 -4.32
C ILE A 19 15.75 -13.00 -2.81
N TRP A 20 16.91 -12.82 -2.20
CA TRP A 20 17.15 -13.06 -0.77
C TRP A 20 17.88 -11.88 -0.14
N PRO A 21 17.17 -10.84 0.31
CA PRO A 21 17.80 -9.67 0.93
C PRO A 21 18.49 -10.06 2.24
N GLU A 22 19.79 -9.78 2.34
CA GLU A 22 20.61 -10.00 3.54
C GLU A 22 20.05 -9.30 4.80
N SER A 23 19.21 -8.26 4.58
CA SER A 23 18.53 -7.50 5.64
C SER A 23 17.31 -8.19 6.25
N GLY A 24 16.89 -9.35 5.71
CA GLY A 24 15.65 -10.04 6.08
C GLY A 24 14.40 -9.33 5.53
N TRP A 25 13.43 -10.09 5.08
CA TRP A 25 12.16 -9.61 4.50
C TRP A 25 11.43 -8.63 5.43
N TRP A 26 11.47 -8.88 6.74
CA TRP A 26 10.84 -8.01 7.75
C TRP A 26 11.46 -6.60 7.81
N ARG A 27 12.80 -6.49 7.73
CA ARG A 27 13.47 -5.18 7.70
C ARG A 27 13.22 -4.45 6.39
N THR A 28 13.18 -5.17 5.29
CA THR A 28 12.86 -4.60 3.96
C THR A 28 11.43 -4.09 3.96
N PHE A 29 10.46 -4.86 4.48
CA PHE A 29 9.08 -4.44 4.65
C PHE A 29 8.97 -3.19 5.54
N LEU A 30 9.62 -3.19 6.71
CA LEU A 30 9.65 -2.03 7.60
C LEU A 30 10.30 -0.79 6.96
N TYR A 31 11.35 -0.98 6.15
CA TYR A 31 11.97 0.12 5.40
C TYR A 31 11.00 0.74 4.40
N PHE A 32 10.35 -0.09 3.58
CA PHE A 32 9.34 0.37 2.63
C PHE A 32 8.12 0.96 3.36
N TRP A 33 7.64 0.33 4.42
CA TRP A 33 6.59 0.85 5.28
C TRP A 33 6.91 2.25 5.80
N ARG A 34 8.11 2.44 6.36
CA ARG A 34 8.57 3.76 6.80
C ARG A 34 8.72 4.75 5.64
N LYS A 35 9.04 4.28 4.44
CA LYS A 35 9.15 5.10 3.23
C LYS A 35 7.78 5.61 2.79
N VAL A 36 6.74 4.76 2.84
CA VAL A 36 5.35 5.17 2.56
C VAL A 36 4.89 6.25 3.54
N TRP A 37 5.17 6.10 4.83
CA TRP A 37 4.83 7.11 5.84
C TRP A 37 5.60 8.43 5.67
N ARG A 38 6.71 8.41 4.94
CA ARG A 38 7.52 9.60 4.61
C ARG A 38 7.18 10.21 3.25
N LEU A 39 6.21 9.64 2.52
CA LEU A 39 5.74 10.23 1.28
C LEU A 39 5.27 11.66 1.54
N ALA A 40 5.70 12.57 0.66
CA ALA A 40 5.30 13.99 0.74
C ALA A 40 3.85 14.22 0.30
N ASP A 41 3.14 13.13 -0.04
CA ASP A 41 1.76 13.19 -0.50
C ASP A 41 0.77 13.50 0.63
N SER A 42 -0.39 13.98 0.26
CA SER A 42 -1.47 14.25 1.18
C SER A 42 -1.94 12.97 1.89
N PRO A 43 -2.41 13.04 3.14
CA PRO A 43 -3.01 11.90 3.83
C PRO A 43 -4.14 11.25 3.03
N HIS A 44 -4.88 12.05 2.26
CA HIS A 44 -5.93 11.58 1.36
C HIS A 44 -5.37 10.69 0.25
N ALA A 45 -4.34 11.13 -0.47
CA ALA A 45 -3.77 10.37 -1.58
C ALA A 45 -3.14 9.03 -1.11
N ILE A 46 -2.49 9.03 0.06
CA ILE A 46 -1.91 7.82 0.66
C ILE A 46 -3.03 6.84 1.04
N ALA A 47 -4.06 7.33 1.72
CA ALA A 47 -5.19 6.50 2.16
C ALA A 47 -5.97 5.94 0.97
N LEU A 48 -6.18 6.75 -0.07
CA LEU A 48 -6.87 6.35 -1.29
C LEU A 48 -6.08 5.28 -2.06
N GLY A 49 -4.76 5.45 -2.16
CA GLY A 49 -3.89 4.43 -2.73
C GLY A 49 -3.97 3.11 -1.95
N PHE A 50 -3.82 3.14 -0.64
CA PHE A 50 -3.92 1.95 0.20
C PHE A 50 -5.29 1.26 0.07
N ALA A 51 -6.38 2.05 0.07
CA ALA A 51 -7.74 1.55 -0.13
C ALA A 51 -7.92 0.86 -1.49
N ALA A 52 -7.35 1.44 -2.56
CA ALA A 52 -7.34 0.83 -3.88
C ALA A 52 -6.62 -0.54 -3.90
N GLY A 53 -5.51 -0.66 -3.17
CA GLY A 53 -4.82 -1.94 -3.00
C GLY A 53 -5.64 -2.96 -2.22
N ALA A 54 -6.25 -2.54 -1.11
CA ALA A 54 -7.14 -3.38 -0.33
C ALA A 54 -8.34 -3.85 -1.18
N PHE A 55 -8.98 -2.95 -1.92
CA PHE A 55 -10.05 -3.27 -2.87
C PHE A 55 -9.62 -4.33 -3.89
N ALA A 56 -8.47 -4.13 -4.53
CA ALA A 56 -7.98 -5.03 -5.55
C ALA A 56 -7.71 -6.45 -5.02
N SER A 57 -7.39 -6.61 -3.74
CA SER A 57 -7.19 -7.91 -3.08
C SER A 57 -8.45 -8.76 -3.04
N PHE A 58 -9.63 -8.16 -3.17
CA PHE A 58 -10.92 -8.86 -3.23
C PHE A 58 -11.37 -9.14 -4.66
N THR A 59 -10.64 -8.71 -5.68
CA THR A 59 -10.96 -9.07 -7.07
C THR A 59 -10.45 -10.47 -7.40
N PRO A 60 -11.19 -11.28 -8.19
CA PRO A 60 -10.75 -12.62 -8.57
C PRO A 60 -9.64 -12.60 -9.64
N LEU A 61 -8.83 -11.55 -9.67
CA LEU A 61 -7.69 -11.32 -10.57
C LEU A 61 -6.37 -11.52 -9.82
N TRP A 62 -6.19 -12.68 -9.22
CA TRP A 62 -5.13 -12.96 -8.21
C TRP A 62 -3.72 -12.56 -8.62
N THR A 63 -3.31 -12.76 -9.84
CA THR A 63 -1.97 -12.34 -10.30
C THR A 63 -1.95 -10.88 -10.74
N LEU A 64 -3.08 -10.37 -11.26
CA LEU A 64 -3.21 -9.02 -11.81
C LEU A 64 -3.67 -7.98 -10.77
N HIS A 65 -3.97 -8.37 -9.53
CA HIS A 65 -4.48 -7.45 -8.51
C HIS A 65 -3.54 -6.27 -8.23
N PHE A 66 -2.21 -6.43 -8.40
CA PHE A 66 -1.26 -5.31 -8.31
C PHE A 66 -1.47 -4.28 -9.42
N VAL A 67 -1.77 -4.75 -10.64
CA VAL A 67 -2.06 -3.88 -11.78
C VAL A 67 -3.39 -3.17 -11.56
N VAL A 68 -4.41 -3.91 -11.13
CA VAL A 68 -5.73 -3.33 -10.78
C VAL A 68 -5.58 -2.29 -9.68
N ALA A 69 -4.83 -2.59 -8.61
CA ALA A 69 -4.56 -1.66 -7.52
C ALA A 69 -3.90 -0.37 -8.00
N ALA A 70 -2.88 -0.50 -8.87
CA ALA A 70 -2.17 0.65 -9.42
C ALA A 70 -3.07 1.50 -10.34
N LEU A 71 -3.86 0.86 -11.21
CA LEU A 71 -4.79 1.55 -12.11
C LEU A 71 -5.91 2.26 -11.35
N VAL A 72 -6.51 1.61 -10.35
CA VAL A 72 -7.55 2.23 -9.52
C VAL A 72 -6.97 3.39 -8.71
N ALA A 73 -5.80 3.22 -8.10
CA ALA A 73 -5.12 4.29 -7.38
C ALA A 73 -4.81 5.47 -8.30
N TRP A 74 -4.28 5.22 -9.50
CA TRP A 74 -3.98 6.24 -10.49
C TRP A 74 -5.24 6.99 -10.95
N ALA A 75 -6.31 6.27 -11.30
CA ALA A 75 -7.56 6.86 -11.78
C ALA A 75 -8.24 7.73 -10.72
N LEU A 76 -8.11 7.38 -9.44
CA LEU A 76 -8.68 8.12 -8.32
C LEU A 76 -7.73 9.21 -7.75
N GLY A 77 -6.53 9.38 -8.31
CA GLY A 77 -5.53 10.34 -7.79
C GLY A 77 -4.88 9.89 -6.48
N GLY A 78 -4.92 8.60 -6.18
CA GLY A 78 -4.26 7.99 -5.03
C GLY A 78 -2.78 7.70 -5.29
N ASN A 79 -2.03 7.46 -4.23
CA ASN A 79 -0.62 7.12 -4.33
C ASN A 79 -0.43 5.66 -4.76
N ILE A 80 0.21 5.43 -5.93
CA ILE A 80 0.45 4.09 -6.50
C ILE A 80 1.34 3.25 -5.58
N LEU A 81 2.35 3.84 -4.93
CA LEU A 81 3.20 3.09 -4.01
C LEU A 81 2.40 2.64 -2.77
N ALA A 82 1.50 3.48 -2.27
CA ALA A 82 0.60 3.10 -1.18
C ALA A 82 -0.36 1.98 -1.60
N SER A 83 -0.79 1.93 -2.88
CA SER A 83 -1.66 0.84 -3.36
C SER A 83 -0.95 -0.51 -3.34
N ALA A 84 0.34 -0.56 -3.68
CA ALA A 84 1.13 -1.78 -3.56
C ALA A 84 1.22 -2.30 -2.11
N PHE A 85 1.15 -1.41 -1.10
CA PHE A 85 1.05 -1.84 0.31
C PHE A 85 -0.36 -2.27 0.69
N GLY A 86 -1.37 -1.63 0.12
CA GLY A 86 -2.76 -2.01 0.32
C GLY A 86 -3.05 -3.44 -0.15
N THR A 87 -2.38 -3.93 -1.20
CA THR A 87 -2.52 -5.31 -1.65
C THR A 87 -2.02 -6.35 -0.63
N ALA A 88 -1.24 -5.94 0.39
CA ALA A 88 -0.85 -6.83 1.48
C ALA A 88 -2.04 -7.31 2.33
N VAL A 89 -3.21 -6.70 2.21
CA VAL A 89 -4.47 -7.21 2.78
C VAL A 89 -4.82 -8.58 2.19
N GLY A 90 -4.59 -8.77 0.88
CA GLY A 90 -4.68 -10.06 0.20
C GLY A 90 -3.33 -10.76 0.21
N ASN A 91 -3.10 -11.60 1.18
CA ASN A 91 -1.90 -12.42 1.30
C ASN A 91 -2.27 -13.91 1.49
N PRO A 92 -1.32 -14.86 1.37
CA PRO A 92 -1.62 -16.27 1.50
C PRO A 92 -2.31 -16.69 2.80
N VAL A 93 -2.17 -15.90 3.88
CA VAL A 93 -2.82 -16.17 5.17
C VAL A 93 -4.28 -15.71 5.15
N THR A 94 -4.58 -14.61 4.47
CA THR A 94 -5.94 -14.06 4.39
C THR A 94 -6.78 -14.64 3.26
N PHE A 95 -6.18 -15.14 2.19
CA PHE A 95 -6.90 -15.75 1.06
C PHE A 95 -7.87 -16.87 1.44
N PRO A 96 -7.56 -17.81 2.35
CA PRO A 96 -8.53 -18.82 2.78
C PRO A 96 -9.83 -18.26 3.35
N PHE A 97 -9.82 -17.02 3.82
CA PHE A 97 -11.00 -16.31 4.33
C PHE A 97 -11.64 -15.42 3.26
N ILE A 98 -10.80 -14.75 2.45
CA ILE A 98 -11.27 -13.81 1.41
C ILE A 98 -12.00 -14.57 0.30
N ILE A 99 -11.43 -15.68 -0.19
CA ILE A 99 -11.99 -16.42 -1.34
C ILE A 99 -13.41 -16.94 -1.04
N PRO A 100 -13.68 -17.67 0.06
CA PRO A 100 -15.03 -18.06 0.40
C PRO A 100 -15.97 -16.86 0.60
N ALA A 101 -15.50 -15.80 1.29
CA ALA A 101 -16.32 -14.63 1.56
C ALA A 101 -16.78 -13.91 0.28
N ILE A 102 -15.90 -13.72 -0.71
CA ILE A 102 -16.30 -13.10 -1.99
C ILE A 102 -17.20 -14.00 -2.79
N TYR A 103 -16.97 -15.32 -2.74
CA TYR A 103 -17.81 -16.31 -3.43
C TYR A 103 -19.21 -16.35 -2.85
N GLU A 104 -19.36 -16.55 -1.53
CA GLU A 104 -20.65 -16.60 -0.84
C GLU A 104 -21.45 -15.30 -1.04
N THR A 105 -20.78 -14.16 -0.93
CA THR A 105 -21.42 -12.86 -1.21
C THR A 105 -21.95 -12.79 -2.63
N GLY A 106 -21.18 -13.30 -3.58
CA GLY A 106 -21.58 -13.33 -4.98
C GLY A 106 -22.73 -14.30 -5.25
N VAL A 107 -22.70 -15.51 -4.65
CA VAL A 107 -23.77 -16.51 -4.77
C VAL A 107 -25.08 -15.97 -4.20
N ALA A 108 -25.02 -15.28 -3.05
CA ALA A 108 -26.21 -14.66 -2.45
C ALA A 108 -26.90 -13.64 -3.38
N ILE A 109 -26.15 -13.03 -4.29
CA ILE A 109 -26.66 -12.02 -5.24
C ILE A 109 -27.06 -12.65 -6.56
N VAL A 110 -26.22 -13.54 -7.10
CA VAL A 110 -26.42 -14.17 -8.44
C VAL A 110 -27.38 -15.36 -8.35
N GLY A 111 -27.58 -15.94 -7.16
CA GLY A 111 -28.52 -17.03 -6.90
C GLY A 111 -28.00 -18.43 -7.23
N HIS A 112 -26.81 -18.56 -7.86
CA HIS A 112 -26.20 -19.86 -8.17
C HIS A 112 -24.71 -19.71 -8.46
N GLY A 113 -23.95 -20.79 -8.24
CA GLY A 113 -22.50 -20.87 -8.49
C GLY A 113 -22.05 -22.32 -8.65
N GLY A 114 -20.83 -22.54 -9.12
CA GLY A 114 -20.21 -23.86 -9.10
C GLY A 114 -19.66 -24.20 -7.71
N ALA A 115 -19.32 -25.47 -7.45
CA ALA A 115 -18.68 -25.86 -6.20
C ALA A 115 -17.27 -25.27 -6.09
N LEU A 116 -16.95 -24.64 -4.95
CA LEU A 116 -15.59 -24.15 -4.69
C LEU A 116 -14.58 -25.27 -4.50
N GLU A 117 -15.07 -26.42 -3.98
CA GLU A 117 -14.25 -27.58 -3.69
C GLU A 117 -13.64 -28.21 -4.96
N ASP A 118 -14.35 -28.12 -6.08
CA ASP A 118 -13.92 -28.64 -7.39
C ASP A 118 -13.15 -27.60 -8.22
N PHE A 119 -12.91 -26.40 -7.66
CA PHE A 119 -12.33 -25.30 -8.40
C PHE A 119 -10.80 -25.36 -8.42
N ASP A 120 -10.23 -25.98 -9.43
CA ASP A 120 -8.80 -25.91 -9.74
C ASP A 120 -8.54 -24.91 -10.87
N PHE A 121 -8.23 -23.67 -10.49
CA PHE A 121 -7.94 -22.57 -11.41
C PHE A 121 -6.77 -22.89 -12.34
N TRP A 122 -5.69 -23.45 -11.80
CA TRP A 122 -4.50 -23.71 -12.58
C TRP A 122 -4.70 -24.86 -13.56
N HIS A 123 -5.39 -25.90 -13.14
CA HIS A 123 -5.75 -27.01 -14.03
C HIS A 123 -6.61 -26.51 -15.19
N SER A 124 -7.66 -25.75 -14.92
CA SER A 124 -8.58 -25.25 -15.94
C SER A 124 -7.92 -24.28 -16.92
N VAL A 125 -7.01 -23.41 -16.44
CA VAL A 125 -6.26 -22.48 -17.31
C VAL A 125 -5.25 -23.23 -18.19
N THR A 126 -4.52 -24.22 -17.66
CA THR A 126 -3.50 -24.93 -18.42
C THR A 126 -4.10 -25.88 -19.46
N HIS A 127 -5.30 -26.41 -19.23
CA HIS A 127 -6.01 -27.27 -20.16
C HIS A 127 -6.98 -26.53 -21.09
N GLY A 128 -7.07 -25.20 -20.97
CA GLY A 128 -7.93 -24.38 -21.83
C GLY A 128 -9.42 -24.49 -21.51
N GLU A 129 -9.79 -25.06 -20.37
CA GLU A 129 -11.18 -25.28 -19.94
C GLU A 129 -11.78 -24.01 -19.29
N LEU A 130 -11.75 -22.88 -20.01
CA LEU A 130 -12.25 -21.60 -19.49
C LEU A 130 -13.75 -21.65 -19.14
N ALA A 131 -14.51 -22.51 -19.81
CA ALA A 131 -15.92 -22.70 -19.50
C ALA A 131 -16.15 -23.31 -18.10
N ALA A 132 -15.24 -24.14 -17.62
CA ALA A 132 -15.31 -24.73 -16.27
C ALA A 132 -15.05 -23.71 -15.15
N ILE A 133 -14.31 -22.65 -15.45
CA ILE A 133 -14.01 -21.56 -14.50
C ILE A 133 -15.23 -20.65 -14.28
N TRP A 134 -16.02 -20.44 -15.32
CA TRP A 134 -17.07 -19.41 -15.34
C TRP A 134 -18.11 -19.53 -14.24
N PRO A 135 -18.66 -20.71 -13.88
CA PRO A 135 -19.66 -20.83 -12.83
C PRO A 135 -19.16 -20.39 -11.44
N THR A 136 -17.87 -20.56 -11.16
CA THR A 136 -17.25 -20.14 -9.89
C THR A 136 -16.74 -18.72 -9.97
N TRP A 137 -16.18 -18.31 -11.10
CA TRP A 137 -15.62 -16.98 -11.29
C TRP A 137 -16.68 -15.87 -11.30
N LYS A 138 -17.84 -16.13 -11.93
CA LYS A 138 -18.94 -15.15 -12.04
C LYS A 138 -19.46 -14.65 -10.68
N PRO A 139 -19.80 -15.50 -9.68
CA PRO A 139 -20.15 -15.04 -8.36
C PRO A 139 -19.02 -14.22 -7.71
N MET A 140 -17.78 -14.68 -7.82
CA MET A 140 -16.63 -13.96 -7.24
C MET A 140 -16.41 -12.58 -7.89
N ALA A 141 -16.68 -12.45 -9.18
CA ALA A 141 -16.58 -11.16 -9.90
C ALA A 141 -17.65 -10.15 -9.43
N VAL A 142 -18.77 -10.63 -8.89
CA VAL A 142 -19.83 -9.78 -8.32
C VAL A 142 -19.58 -9.51 -6.83
N GLY A 143 -19.31 -10.54 -6.04
CA GLY A 143 -19.10 -10.42 -4.60
C GLY A 143 -17.81 -9.68 -4.23
N GLY A 144 -16.74 -9.89 -5.01
CA GLY A 144 -15.43 -9.28 -4.77
C GLY A 144 -15.45 -7.76 -4.74
N PRO A 145 -15.96 -7.06 -5.75
CA PRO A 145 -16.07 -5.60 -5.73
C PRO A 145 -16.89 -5.06 -4.55
N ILE A 146 -17.94 -5.75 -4.14
CA ILE A 146 -18.79 -5.32 -3.03
C ILE A 146 -18.01 -5.36 -1.71
N LEU A 147 -17.43 -6.52 -1.39
CA LEU A 147 -16.61 -6.67 -0.17
C LEU A 147 -15.34 -5.80 -0.27
N GLY A 148 -14.74 -5.73 -1.45
CA GLY A 148 -13.57 -4.89 -1.69
C GLY A 148 -13.84 -3.41 -1.44
N LEU A 149 -15.01 -2.89 -1.84
CA LEU A 149 -15.42 -1.50 -1.54
C LEU A 149 -15.61 -1.28 -0.04
N ILE A 150 -16.24 -2.21 0.65
CA ILE A 150 -16.45 -2.11 2.11
C ILE A 150 -15.09 -2.09 2.83
N VAL A 151 -14.25 -3.09 2.56
CA VAL A 151 -12.93 -3.18 3.19
C VAL A 151 -12.03 -2.02 2.77
N GLY A 152 -12.07 -1.63 1.49
CA GLY A 152 -11.35 -0.46 0.98
C GLY A 152 -11.76 0.82 1.70
N ALA A 153 -13.06 1.05 1.91
CA ALA A 153 -13.55 2.21 2.65
C ALA A 153 -13.07 2.20 4.11
N ILE A 154 -13.16 1.05 4.79
CA ILE A 154 -12.64 0.91 6.16
C ILE A 154 -11.13 1.24 6.20
N CYS A 155 -10.35 0.66 5.30
CA CYS A 155 -8.92 0.91 5.19
C CYS A 155 -8.63 2.39 4.90
N TYR A 156 -9.41 3.03 4.03
CA TYR A 156 -9.25 4.45 3.73
C TYR A 156 -9.37 5.32 4.99
N PHE A 157 -10.44 5.16 5.77
CA PHE A 157 -10.64 5.97 6.98
C PHE A 157 -9.56 5.71 8.03
N LEU A 158 -9.19 4.44 8.26
CA LEU A 158 -8.14 4.07 9.22
C LEU A 158 -6.77 4.64 8.82
N VAL A 159 -6.38 4.46 7.56
CA VAL A 159 -5.09 4.94 7.06
C VAL A 159 -5.05 6.45 7.03
N ARG A 160 -6.13 7.12 6.57
CA ARG A 160 -6.22 8.57 6.56
C ARG A 160 -6.07 9.16 7.96
N ALA A 161 -6.79 8.64 8.95
CA ALA A 161 -6.69 9.10 10.33
C ALA A 161 -5.28 8.92 10.89
N THR A 162 -4.67 7.77 10.64
CA THR A 162 -3.33 7.45 11.13
C THR A 162 -2.26 8.30 10.47
N VAL A 163 -2.32 8.49 9.13
CA VAL A 163 -1.36 9.30 8.38
C VAL A 163 -1.49 10.79 8.75
N SER A 164 -2.70 11.33 8.86
CA SER A 164 -2.90 12.72 9.27
C SER A 164 -2.34 12.99 10.66
N ALA A 165 -2.68 12.17 11.65
CA ALA A 165 -2.15 12.29 13.00
C ALA A 165 -0.61 12.22 13.05
N TYR A 166 -0.01 11.35 12.24
CA TYR A 166 1.46 11.26 12.14
C TYR A 166 2.07 12.52 11.51
N GLN A 167 1.50 13.01 10.40
CA GLN A 167 2.01 14.20 9.70
C GLN A 167 1.88 15.46 10.57
N ASP A 168 0.77 15.62 11.31
CA ASP A 168 0.56 16.75 12.19
C ASP A 168 1.55 16.76 13.35
N ARG A 169 1.77 15.61 14.00
CA ARG A 169 2.81 15.46 15.03
C ARG A 169 4.20 15.79 14.50
N ARG A 170 4.52 15.38 13.27
CA ARG A 170 5.80 15.67 12.63
C ARG A 170 5.95 17.15 12.32
N ARG A 171 4.91 17.81 11.81
CA ARG A 171 4.90 19.27 11.55
C ARG A 171 5.10 20.06 12.84
N ALA A 172 4.39 19.71 13.90
CA ALA A 172 4.54 20.35 15.21
C ALA A 172 5.97 20.28 15.73
N ARG A 173 6.63 19.11 15.61
CA ARG A 173 8.04 18.93 16.03
C ARG A 173 9.05 19.75 15.21
N LEU A 174 8.75 20.07 13.96
CA LEU A 174 9.65 20.86 13.11
C LEU A 174 9.47 22.36 13.31
N VAL A 175 8.27 22.81 13.64
CA VAL A 175 7.95 24.24 13.87
C VAL A 175 8.50 24.72 15.22
N THR A 176 8.42 23.91 16.26
CA THR A 176 8.82 24.29 17.63
C THR A 176 10.29 24.75 17.75
N PRO A 177 11.31 24.06 17.17
CA PRO A 177 12.69 24.51 17.22
C PRO A 177 12.95 25.81 16.44
N GLY A 178 12.25 25.99 15.31
CA GLY A 178 12.35 27.21 14.49
C GLY A 178 11.78 28.43 15.17
N ALA A 179 10.61 28.29 15.78
CA ALA A 179 9.96 29.36 16.54
C ALA A 179 10.78 29.73 17.79
N ALA A 180 11.29 28.75 18.52
CA ALA A 180 12.17 29.00 19.67
C ALA A 180 13.45 29.74 19.26
N ARG A 181 14.08 29.34 18.14
CA ARG A 181 15.29 30.00 17.63
C ARG A 181 15.02 31.40 17.12
N ALA A 182 13.88 31.65 16.47
CA ALA A 182 13.45 32.98 16.05
C ALA A 182 13.18 33.90 17.25
N ALA A 183 12.51 33.39 18.29
CA ALA A 183 12.26 34.13 19.53
C ALA A 183 13.56 34.50 20.28
N THR A 184 14.58 33.65 20.23
CA THR A 184 15.89 33.92 20.85
C THR A 184 16.70 34.96 20.08
N LEU A 185 16.54 35.06 18.76
CA LEU A 185 17.28 35.98 17.88
C LEU A 185 16.61 37.36 17.78
N ALA A 186 15.31 37.46 17.99
CA ALA A 186 14.56 38.72 17.89
C ALA A 186 15.06 39.83 18.86
N PRO A 187 15.35 39.56 20.15
CA PRO A 187 15.89 40.57 21.05
C PRO A 187 17.27 41.09 20.62
N ALA A 188 18.13 40.21 20.13
CA ALA A 188 19.50 40.55 19.68
C ALA A 188 19.50 41.50 18.47
N ALA A 189 18.55 41.31 17.55
CA ALA A 189 18.37 42.18 16.39
C ALA A 189 17.89 43.57 16.74
N GLN A 190 17.02 43.71 17.75
CA GLN A 190 16.52 44.98 18.23
C GLN A 190 17.60 45.81 18.95
N VAL A 191 18.48 45.17 19.72
CA VAL A 191 19.62 45.85 20.38
C VAL A 191 20.61 46.39 19.35
N ARG A 192 20.96 45.57 18.32
CA ARG A 192 21.86 45.99 17.24
C ARG A 192 21.32 47.12 16.37
N GLY A 193 20.01 47.19 16.18
CA GLY A 193 19.34 48.28 15.46
C GLY A 193 19.41 49.62 16.22
N ARG A 194 19.34 49.60 17.54
CA ARG A 194 19.45 50.80 18.38
C ARG A 194 20.87 51.41 18.43
N ASP A 195 21.90 50.56 18.42
CA ASP A 195 23.30 51.02 18.46
C ASP A 195 23.77 51.59 17.10
N ARG A 196 23.10 51.28 15.99
CA ARG A 196 23.38 51.90 14.69
C ARG A 196 22.65 53.20 14.42
N ALA A 197 21.69 53.54 15.25
CA ALA A 197 20.89 54.78 15.13
C ALA A 197 21.38 55.91 16.08
N ARG A 198 22.47 55.67 16.83
CA ARG A 198 23.19 56.64 17.61
C ARG A 198 24.55 56.93 16.98
#